data_11bb7b0bc2b42f9091fe871420898214
#
_entry.id   11bb7b0bc2b42f9091fe871420898214
#
_cell.length_a   1.000
_cell.length_b   1.000
_cell.length_c   1.000
_cell.angle_alpha   90.00
_cell.angle_beta   90.00
_cell.angle_gamma   90.00
#
_symmetry.space_group_name_H-M   'P 1'
#
loop_
_entity.id
_entity.type
_entity.pdbx_description
1 polymer ?
#
loop_
_entity_poly.entity_id
_entity_poly.type
_entity_poly.pdbx_seq_one_letter_code
_entity_poly.pdbx_strand_id
1 'polypeptide(L)'
;GCLAHPCQEVCPRGAISMVNGKSFIDQDKCIKCGKCKSVCPYDAIAKKERPCKKACGVNAITSDKLGRAYIDADKCVSCGMCMVSCPFGAISDKSQIFQLARALSEGEEIVAEVAPAFVGQFGPNINVRNFKAALEELGFSETYEVALGADIGAIAEAHHYVNKVTTGELPFLLTSCCPSWAMLAKKFFPDLIDQISQELTPMVATARTIKQEHPNAKVVFIGPCAAKKLEAMRTSIRSDVDFVLTFEEMAGIFDAKHVDIENIEEDPNGVNDASTDGRNFAVAGGVATSVKDVLKELKPDMEVKIANAEGLKECRQLLKLATLGKYDMSRRLCSRRRNHAAC
;
A
#
# COMPACT_ATOMS: atom_id res chain seq x y z
N GLY A 1 -15.85 23.91 -36.89
CA GLY A 1 -14.47 23.87 -36.32
C GLY A 1 -13.95 25.27 -36.01
N CYS A 2 -12.90 25.35 -35.25
CA CYS A 2 -12.19 26.59 -34.96
C CYS A 2 -11.52 27.12 -36.23
N LEU A 3 -11.71 28.37 -36.58
CA LEU A 3 -11.10 28.98 -37.79
C LEU A 3 -9.62 29.37 -37.57
N ALA A 4 -9.23 29.62 -36.31
CA ALA A 4 -7.88 30.07 -35.98
C ALA A 4 -6.85 28.94 -35.89
N HIS A 5 -7.28 27.68 -35.73
CA HIS A 5 -6.44 26.46 -35.65
C HIS A 5 -5.20 26.55 -34.72
N PRO A 6 -5.25 27.12 -33.52
CA PRO A 6 -4.06 27.30 -32.67
C PRO A 6 -3.41 25.98 -32.31
N CYS A 7 -4.15 24.88 -32.34
CA CYS A 7 -3.62 23.53 -32.09
C CYS A 7 -2.61 23.09 -33.16
N GLN A 8 -2.80 23.52 -34.41
CA GLN A 8 -1.89 23.23 -35.52
C GLN A 8 -0.59 24.06 -35.40
N GLU A 9 -0.72 25.34 -35.09
CA GLU A 9 0.41 26.26 -34.96
C GLU A 9 1.34 25.88 -33.81
N VAL A 10 0.77 25.46 -32.67
CA VAL A 10 1.54 25.13 -31.46
C VAL A 10 2.25 23.77 -31.54
N CYS A 11 1.92 22.95 -32.57
CA CYS A 11 2.46 21.60 -32.66
C CYS A 11 3.92 21.56 -33.11
N PRO A 12 4.91 21.21 -32.22
CA PRO A 12 6.34 21.26 -32.56
C PRO A 12 6.76 20.18 -33.58
N ARG A 13 5.87 19.22 -33.87
CA ARG A 13 6.13 18.12 -34.81
C ARG A 13 5.30 18.21 -36.08
N GLY A 14 4.47 19.25 -36.25
CA GLY A 14 3.55 19.36 -37.39
C GLY A 14 2.59 18.18 -37.52
N ALA A 15 2.26 17.53 -36.40
CA ALA A 15 1.43 16.32 -36.38
C ALA A 15 -0.06 16.60 -36.50
N ILE A 16 -0.48 17.88 -36.61
CA ILE A 16 -1.89 18.26 -36.71
C ILE A 16 -2.17 18.87 -38.08
N SER A 17 -3.17 18.33 -38.76
CA SER A 17 -3.68 18.84 -40.04
C SER A 17 -5.20 18.98 -39.97
N MET A 18 -5.72 19.77 -40.84
CA MET A 18 -7.18 19.93 -41.01
C MET A 18 -7.65 19.05 -42.16
N VAL A 19 -8.53 18.11 -41.85
CA VAL A 19 -9.13 17.20 -42.82
C VAL A 19 -10.65 17.36 -42.75
N ASN A 20 -11.28 17.74 -43.85
CA ASN A 20 -12.73 17.98 -43.92
C ASN A 20 -13.25 18.92 -42.82
N GLY A 21 -12.53 19.99 -42.52
CA GLY A 21 -12.88 20.97 -41.49
C GLY A 21 -12.72 20.51 -40.05
N LYS A 22 -12.12 19.33 -39.82
CA LYS A 22 -11.83 18.78 -38.49
C LYS A 22 -10.32 18.62 -38.28
N SER A 23 -9.84 18.85 -37.08
CA SER A 23 -8.44 18.60 -36.76
C SER A 23 -8.17 17.09 -36.72
N PHE A 24 -7.19 16.66 -37.48
CA PHE A 24 -6.66 15.29 -37.48
C PHE A 24 -5.29 15.31 -36.88
N ILE A 25 -5.02 14.35 -35.95
CA ILE A 25 -3.73 14.18 -35.28
C ILE A 25 -3.09 12.91 -35.80
N ASP A 26 -2.02 13.06 -36.57
CA ASP A 26 -1.15 11.98 -37.02
C ASP A 26 -0.46 11.33 -35.82
N GLN A 27 -0.82 10.08 -35.51
CA GLN A 27 -0.34 9.37 -34.32
C GLN A 27 1.14 8.99 -34.44
N ASP A 28 1.67 8.86 -35.64
CA ASP A 28 3.09 8.48 -35.87
C ASP A 28 4.01 9.68 -35.66
N LYS A 29 3.52 10.89 -35.98
CA LYS A 29 4.27 12.15 -35.74
C LYS A 29 4.06 12.70 -34.34
N CYS A 30 2.94 12.33 -33.68
CA CYS A 30 2.52 12.91 -32.41
C CYS A 30 3.36 12.41 -31.24
N ILE A 31 4.10 13.30 -30.59
CA ILE A 31 4.87 13.01 -29.36
C ILE A 31 4.04 13.11 -28.07
N LYS A 32 2.72 13.27 -28.17
CA LYS A 32 1.77 13.31 -27.04
C LYS A 32 2.08 14.38 -25.98
N CYS A 33 2.72 15.50 -26.34
CA CYS A 33 3.13 16.58 -25.43
C CYS A 33 1.97 17.36 -24.80
N GLY A 34 0.78 17.35 -25.41
CA GLY A 34 -0.41 18.01 -24.89
C GLY A 34 -0.54 19.51 -25.20
N LYS A 35 0.43 20.16 -25.84
CA LYS A 35 0.38 21.61 -26.17
C LYS A 35 -0.86 21.99 -26.96
N CYS A 36 -1.29 21.16 -27.92
CA CYS A 36 -2.49 21.39 -28.70
C CYS A 36 -3.76 21.39 -27.84
N LYS A 37 -3.82 20.59 -26.78
CA LYS A 37 -4.94 20.60 -25.84
C LYS A 37 -4.99 21.88 -25.04
N SER A 38 -3.85 22.38 -24.54
CA SER A 38 -3.80 23.56 -23.68
C SER A 38 -4.19 24.87 -24.39
N VAL A 39 -4.06 24.92 -25.72
CA VAL A 39 -4.41 26.11 -26.53
C VAL A 39 -5.77 25.98 -27.19
N CYS A 40 -6.48 24.87 -27.07
CA CYS A 40 -7.78 24.69 -27.70
C CYS A 40 -8.87 25.38 -26.87
N PRO A 41 -9.50 26.47 -27.36
CA PRO A 41 -10.49 27.19 -26.58
C PRO A 41 -11.82 26.45 -26.42
N TYR A 42 -12.00 25.36 -27.17
CA TYR A 42 -13.20 24.52 -27.13
C TYR A 42 -13.00 23.18 -26.43
N ASP A 43 -11.84 22.94 -25.81
CA ASP A 43 -11.43 21.66 -25.22
C ASP A 43 -11.69 20.41 -26.09
N ALA A 44 -11.67 20.64 -27.44
CA ALA A 44 -12.00 19.62 -28.44
C ALA A 44 -10.93 18.52 -28.60
N ILE A 45 -9.74 18.69 -27.99
CA ILE A 45 -8.65 17.72 -28.05
C ILE A 45 -8.58 16.97 -26.74
N ALA A 46 -9.01 15.71 -26.77
CA ALA A 46 -8.96 14.84 -25.61
C ALA A 46 -7.63 14.07 -25.55
N LYS A 47 -6.97 14.12 -24.39
CA LYS A 47 -5.86 13.23 -24.08
C LYS A 47 -6.42 11.98 -23.43
N LYS A 48 -6.51 10.89 -24.19
CA LYS A 48 -6.90 9.58 -23.64
C LYS A 48 -5.67 8.91 -23.05
N GLU A 49 -5.72 8.63 -21.76
CA GLU A 49 -4.68 7.88 -21.04
C GLU A 49 -5.37 6.76 -20.27
N ARG A 50 -4.73 5.58 -20.21
CA ARG A 50 -5.28 4.46 -19.45
C ARG A 50 -5.35 4.82 -17.98
N PRO A 51 -6.44 4.47 -17.27
CA PRO A 51 -6.55 4.71 -15.83
C PRO A 51 -5.37 4.13 -15.04
N CYS A 52 -4.96 2.90 -15.35
CA CYS A 52 -3.82 2.24 -14.72
C CYS A 52 -2.50 3.02 -14.89
N LYS A 53 -2.23 3.57 -16.08
CA LYS A 53 -1.05 4.37 -16.34
C LYS A 53 -1.10 5.72 -15.61
N LYS A 54 -2.27 6.37 -15.61
CA LYS A 54 -2.49 7.64 -14.90
C LYS A 54 -2.31 7.48 -13.39
N ALA A 55 -2.76 6.35 -12.83
CA ALA A 55 -2.66 6.04 -11.41
C ALA A 55 -1.25 5.63 -10.97
N CYS A 56 -0.37 5.22 -11.91
CA CYS A 56 0.96 4.75 -11.58
C CYS A 56 1.89 5.89 -11.12
N GLY A 57 2.14 5.98 -9.82
CA GLY A 57 2.98 7.02 -9.21
C GLY A 57 4.46 6.95 -9.58
N VAL A 58 4.92 5.81 -10.12
CA VAL A 58 6.32 5.59 -10.53
C VAL A 58 6.50 5.45 -12.05
N ASN A 59 5.44 5.67 -12.84
CA ASN A 59 5.45 5.56 -14.29
C ASN A 59 5.95 4.19 -14.83
N ALA A 60 5.65 3.11 -14.11
CA ALA A 60 6.01 1.75 -14.49
C ALA A 60 5.13 1.16 -15.59
N ILE A 61 4.03 1.81 -15.98
CA ILE A 61 3.09 1.27 -16.96
C ILE A 61 3.28 1.93 -18.32
N THR A 62 3.60 1.10 -19.30
CA THR A 62 3.78 1.47 -20.70
C THR A 62 2.80 0.70 -21.60
N SER A 63 2.98 0.75 -22.90
CA SER A 63 2.25 -0.07 -23.86
C SER A 63 3.20 -0.97 -24.61
N ASP A 64 2.82 -2.22 -24.81
CA ASP A 64 3.52 -3.11 -25.74
C ASP A 64 3.21 -2.76 -27.23
N LYS A 65 3.79 -3.53 -28.14
CA LYS A 65 3.61 -3.33 -29.60
C LYS A 65 2.14 -3.49 -30.05
N LEU A 66 1.35 -4.25 -29.33
CA LEU A 66 -0.08 -4.49 -29.59
C LEU A 66 -0.97 -3.46 -28.86
N GLY A 67 -0.36 -2.50 -28.20
CA GLY A 67 -1.09 -1.51 -27.46
C GLY A 67 -1.61 -1.99 -26.08
N ARG A 68 -1.28 -3.18 -25.59
CA ARG A 68 -1.68 -3.68 -24.26
C ARG A 68 -0.85 -3.04 -23.15
N ALA A 69 -1.35 -3.01 -21.92
CA ALA A 69 -0.60 -2.53 -20.78
C ALA A 69 0.59 -3.47 -20.49
N TYR A 70 1.78 -2.89 -20.38
CA TYR A 70 2.99 -3.57 -19.97
C TYR A 70 3.50 -2.93 -18.68
N ILE A 71 3.78 -3.75 -17.67
CA ILE A 71 4.28 -3.31 -16.37
C ILE A 71 5.79 -3.59 -16.33
N ASP A 72 6.57 -2.53 -16.25
CA ASP A 72 8.01 -2.58 -16.06
C ASP A 72 8.31 -2.98 -14.60
N ALA A 73 8.78 -4.22 -14.40
CA ALA A 73 9.06 -4.78 -13.08
C ALA A 73 10.17 -4.03 -12.34
N ASP A 74 11.14 -3.47 -13.06
CA ASP A 74 12.25 -2.73 -12.45
C ASP A 74 11.78 -1.40 -11.83
N LYS A 75 10.75 -0.80 -12.40
CA LYS A 75 10.13 0.42 -11.86
C LYS A 75 8.96 0.14 -10.94
N CYS A 76 8.30 -0.99 -11.09
CA CYS A 76 7.12 -1.32 -10.31
C CYS A 76 7.46 -1.49 -8.82
N VAL A 77 6.67 -0.87 -7.95
CA VAL A 77 6.77 -0.98 -6.49
C VAL A 77 5.60 -1.76 -5.88
N SER A 78 4.83 -2.45 -6.72
CA SER A 78 3.72 -3.34 -6.33
C SER A 78 2.65 -2.70 -5.43
N CYS A 79 2.36 -1.41 -5.63
CA CYS A 79 1.42 -0.66 -4.79
C CYS A 79 -0.07 -0.97 -5.05
N GLY A 80 -0.42 -1.74 -6.09
CA GLY A 80 -1.80 -2.11 -6.41
C GLY A 80 -2.65 -1.01 -7.09
N MET A 81 -2.20 0.24 -7.19
CA MET A 81 -3.00 1.35 -7.74
C MET A 81 -3.52 1.12 -9.16
N CYS A 82 -2.79 0.35 -9.96
CA CYS A 82 -3.23 -0.03 -11.32
C CYS A 82 -4.40 -1.02 -11.31
N MET A 83 -4.49 -1.87 -10.29
CA MET A 83 -5.60 -2.83 -10.10
C MET A 83 -6.87 -2.06 -9.73
N VAL A 84 -6.82 -1.26 -8.66
CA VAL A 84 -7.94 -0.44 -8.19
C VAL A 84 -8.46 0.53 -9.26
N SER A 85 -7.56 1.08 -10.09
CA SER A 85 -7.93 2.05 -11.13
C SER A 85 -8.42 1.41 -12.43
N CYS A 86 -8.39 0.08 -12.55
CA CYS A 86 -8.80 -0.61 -13.77
C CYS A 86 -10.30 -0.94 -13.74
N PRO A 87 -11.16 -0.25 -14.51
CA PRO A 87 -12.60 -0.53 -14.49
C PRO A 87 -12.98 -1.87 -15.13
N PHE A 88 -12.00 -2.58 -15.71
CA PHE A 88 -12.21 -3.85 -16.40
C PHE A 88 -11.64 -5.05 -15.66
N GLY A 89 -11.02 -4.86 -14.48
CA GLY A 89 -10.33 -5.94 -13.77
C GLY A 89 -9.19 -6.59 -14.58
N ALA A 90 -8.64 -5.88 -15.58
CA ALA A 90 -7.63 -6.43 -16.49
C ALA A 90 -6.22 -6.56 -15.88
N ILE A 91 -6.03 -6.07 -14.67
CA ILE A 91 -4.81 -6.21 -13.88
C ILE A 91 -5.24 -6.80 -12.54
N SER A 92 -4.75 -7.98 -12.24
CA SER A 92 -4.99 -8.69 -10.98
C SER A 92 -3.66 -9.08 -10.34
N ASP A 93 -3.70 -9.38 -9.07
CA ASP A 93 -2.59 -10.03 -8.37
C ASP A 93 -2.71 -11.55 -8.46
N LYS A 94 -1.76 -12.25 -7.86
CA LYS A 94 -1.81 -13.71 -7.75
C LYS A 94 -2.56 -14.08 -6.47
N SER A 95 -3.80 -14.54 -6.61
CA SER A 95 -4.61 -15.01 -5.49
C SER A 95 -4.01 -16.27 -4.84
N GLN A 96 -4.19 -16.38 -3.52
CA GLN A 96 -3.82 -17.55 -2.71
C GLN A 96 -5.05 -18.25 -2.11
N ILE A 97 -6.27 -17.93 -2.57
CA ILE A 97 -7.53 -18.56 -2.11
C ILE A 97 -7.49 -20.08 -2.25
N PHE A 98 -6.98 -20.58 -3.40
CA PHE A 98 -6.94 -22.02 -3.64
C PHE A 98 -6.03 -22.74 -2.65
N GLN A 99 -4.86 -22.16 -2.34
CA GLN A 99 -3.90 -22.73 -1.39
C GLN A 99 -4.48 -22.76 0.01
N LEU A 100 -5.16 -21.67 0.44
CA LEU A 100 -5.88 -21.64 1.72
C LEU A 100 -7.01 -22.67 1.77
N ALA A 101 -7.86 -22.71 0.75
CA ALA A 101 -8.97 -23.67 0.70
C ALA A 101 -8.49 -25.12 0.76
N ARG A 102 -7.36 -25.40 0.13
CA ARG A 102 -6.70 -26.70 0.20
C ARG A 102 -6.22 -27.01 1.61
N ALA A 103 -5.51 -26.10 2.26
CA ALA A 103 -4.98 -26.28 3.61
C ALA A 103 -6.13 -26.52 4.63
N LEU A 104 -7.22 -25.74 4.53
CA LEU A 104 -8.43 -25.97 5.33
C LEU A 104 -9.04 -27.36 5.07
N SER A 105 -9.11 -27.81 3.83
CA SER A 105 -9.68 -29.13 3.49
C SER A 105 -8.79 -30.29 3.92
N GLU A 106 -7.50 -30.10 4.03
CA GLU A 106 -6.53 -31.07 4.54
C GLU A 106 -6.46 -31.12 6.08
N GLY A 107 -7.20 -30.24 6.77
CA GLY A 107 -7.27 -30.16 8.22
C GLY A 107 -6.01 -29.59 8.86
N GLU A 108 -5.26 -28.77 8.13
CA GLU A 108 -4.13 -28.05 8.71
C GLU A 108 -4.62 -27.02 9.74
N GLU A 109 -3.84 -26.78 10.78
CA GLU A 109 -4.09 -25.70 11.73
C GLU A 109 -3.85 -24.35 11.03
N ILE A 110 -4.87 -23.51 10.94
CA ILE A 110 -4.83 -22.22 10.25
C ILE A 110 -5.08 -21.11 11.25
N VAL A 111 -4.12 -20.22 11.41
CA VAL A 111 -4.24 -19.02 12.26
C VAL A 111 -4.25 -17.78 11.41
N ALA A 112 -5.24 -16.92 11.66
CA ALA A 112 -5.38 -15.64 10.97
C ALA A 112 -4.64 -14.51 11.71
N GLU A 113 -4.01 -13.62 10.97
CA GLU A 113 -3.60 -12.30 11.44
C GLU A 113 -4.28 -11.21 10.60
N VAL A 114 -5.08 -10.37 11.25
CA VAL A 114 -5.97 -9.41 10.59
C VAL A 114 -5.43 -8.00 10.71
N ALA A 115 -5.25 -7.32 9.57
CA ALA A 115 -4.81 -5.93 9.56
C ALA A 115 -5.87 -5.00 10.17
N PRO A 116 -5.49 -4.01 11.00
CA PRO A 116 -6.44 -3.14 11.69
C PRO A 116 -7.30 -2.28 10.75
N ALA A 117 -6.94 -2.22 9.46
CA ALA A 117 -7.71 -1.54 8.42
C ALA A 117 -8.99 -2.30 7.99
N PHE A 118 -9.34 -3.43 8.63
CA PHE A 118 -10.57 -4.18 8.34
C PHE A 118 -11.85 -3.41 8.74
N VAL A 119 -11.73 -2.49 9.66
CA VAL A 119 -12.86 -1.69 10.16
C VAL A 119 -13.56 -0.97 9.02
N GLY A 120 -14.87 -1.22 8.86
CA GLY A 120 -15.70 -0.65 7.79
C GLY A 120 -15.53 -1.31 6.40
N GLN A 121 -14.72 -2.37 6.26
CA GLN A 121 -14.55 -3.07 4.97
C GLN A 121 -15.66 -4.10 4.70
N PHE A 122 -16.22 -4.68 5.74
CA PHE A 122 -17.24 -5.75 5.66
C PHE A 122 -18.63 -5.29 6.12
N GLY A 123 -18.80 -4.01 6.42
CA GLY A 123 -20.02 -3.41 6.92
C GLY A 123 -19.75 -2.45 8.07
N PRO A 124 -20.64 -1.50 8.35
CA PRO A 124 -20.42 -0.45 9.35
C PRO A 124 -20.43 -0.97 10.80
N ASN A 125 -21.09 -2.11 11.04
CA ASN A 125 -21.28 -2.66 12.38
C ASN A 125 -20.34 -3.84 12.68
N ILE A 126 -19.48 -4.24 11.74
CA ILE A 126 -18.59 -5.38 11.93
C ILE A 126 -17.38 -4.95 12.76
N ASN A 127 -17.29 -5.56 13.93
CA ASN A 127 -16.13 -5.42 14.81
C ASN A 127 -15.21 -6.65 14.70
N VAL A 128 -14.11 -6.65 15.45
CA VAL A 128 -13.12 -7.73 15.42
C VAL A 128 -13.67 -9.07 15.92
N ARG A 129 -14.68 -9.07 16.81
CA ARG A 129 -15.29 -10.29 17.36
C ARG A 129 -16.19 -10.97 16.33
N ASN A 130 -17.00 -10.19 15.59
CA ASN A 130 -17.77 -10.74 14.45
C ASN A 130 -16.84 -11.34 13.40
N PHE A 131 -15.74 -10.61 13.10
CA PHE A 131 -14.76 -11.05 12.10
C PHE A 131 -14.07 -12.35 12.54
N LYS A 132 -13.71 -12.46 13.82
CA LYS A 132 -13.14 -13.68 14.40
C LYS A 132 -14.13 -14.85 14.29
N ALA A 133 -15.37 -14.68 14.73
CA ALA A 133 -16.39 -15.70 14.64
C ALA A 133 -16.61 -16.17 13.18
N ALA A 134 -16.62 -15.25 12.23
CA ALA A 134 -16.72 -15.58 10.81
C ALA A 134 -15.53 -16.38 10.27
N LEU A 135 -14.32 -16.13 10.77
CA LEU A 135 -13.13 -16.92 10.42
C LEU A 135 -13.18 -18.31 11.06
N GLU A 136 -13.63 -18.42 12.31
CA GLU A 136 -13.84 -19.71 13.00
C GLU A 136 -14.86 -20.59 12.26
N GLU A 137 -15.94 -20.00 11.76
CA GLU A 137 -16.93 -20.71 10.93
C GLU A 137 -16.31 -21.24 9.62
N LEU A 138 -15.30 -20.55 9.07
CA LEU A 138 -14.54 -21.02 7.91
C LEU A 138 -13.52 -22.12 8.26
N GLY A 139 -13.25 -22.38 9.54
CA GLY A 139 -12.30 -23.38 10.02
C GLY A 139 -10.94 -22.85 10.41
N PHE A 140 -10.79 -21.54 10.64
CA PHE A 140 -9.60 -20.99 11.28
C PHE A 140 -9.61 -21.35 12.76
N SER A 141 -8.44 -21.70 13.30
CA SER A 141 -8.29 -22.10 14.71
C SER A 141 -8.19 -20.91 15.65
N GLU A 142 -7.60 -19.80 15.18
CA GLU A 142 -7.44 -18.61 15.99
C GLU A 142 -7.25 -17.35 15.11
N THR A 143 -7.46 -16.18 15.72
CA THR A 143 -7.33 -14.88 15.04
C THR A 143 -6.58 -13.89 15.91
N TYR A 144 -5.54 -13.26 15.35
CA TYR A 144 -4.72 -12.23 15.96
C TYR A 144 -4.92 -10.88 15.27
N GLU A 145 -4.87 -9.80 16.03
CA GLU A 145 -4.78 -8.46 15.46
C GLU A 145 -3.33 -8.14 15.08
N VAL A 146 -3.07 -7.76 13.83
CA VAL A 146 -1.75 -7.25 13.40
C VAL A 146 -1.35 -5.97 14.12
N ALA A 147 -2.30 -5.32 14.78
CA ALA A 147 -2.06 -4.19 15.66
C ALA A 147 -1.11 -4.52 16.82
N LEU A 148 -1.05 -5.77 17.30
CA LEU A 148 -0.04 -6.22 18.26
C LEU A 148 1.38 -6.08 17.72
N GLY A 149 1.60 -6.56 16.50
CA GLY A 149 2.89 -6.38 15.83
C GLY A 149 3.20 -4.93 15.51
N ALA A 150 2.18 -4.09 15.38
CA ALA A 150 2.35 -2.65 15.22
C ALA A 150 2.81 -1.98 16.52
N ASP A 151 2.31 -2.40 17.69
CA ASP A 151 2.78 -1.95 18.99
C ASP A 151 4.26 -2.31 19.21
N ILE A 152 4.62 -3.58 18.93
CA ILE A 152 6.02 -4.04 18.99
C ILE A 152 6.91 -3.21 18.05
N GLY A 153 6.44 -2.98 16.82
CA GLY A 153 7.15 -2.18 15.82
C GLY A 153 7.32 -0.72 16.22
N ALA A 154 6.29 -0.11 16.83
CA ALA A 154 6.36 1.27 17.30
C ALA A 154 7.42 1.45 18.39
N ILE A 155 7.50 0.51 19.33
CA ILE A 155 8.51 0.49 20.38
C ILE A 155 9.92 0.32 19.78
N ALA A 156 10.10 -0.63 18.87
CA ALA A 156 11.39 -0.88 18.22
C ALA A 156 11.85 0.34 17.40
N GLU A 157 10.96 0.95 16.61
CA GLU A 157 11.27 2.17 15.84
C GLU A 157 11.57 3.37 16.75
N ALA A 158 10.89 3.50 17.89
CA ALA A 158 11.18 4.55 18.86
C ALA A 158 12.59 4.37 19.47
N HIS A 159 12.97 3.16 19.87
CA HIS A 159 14.34 2.87 20.32
C HIS A 159 15.38 3.11 19.22
N HIS A 160 15.10 2.72 17.99
CA HIS A 160 15.97 3.00 16.84
C HIS A 160 16.16 4.51 16.66
N TYR A 161 15.07 5.29 16.73
CA TYR A 161 15.13 6.75 16.64
C TYR A 161 16.02 7.35 17.76
N VAL A 162 15.81 6.93 19.01
CA VAL A 162 16.63 7.40 20.14
C VAL A 162 18.11 7.06 19.92
N ASN A 163 18.41 5.85 19.50
CA ASN A 163 19.78 5.38 19.39
C ASN A 163 20.54 5.96 18.19
N LYS A 164 19.86 6.32 17.10
CA LYS A 164 20.49 6.72 15.84
C LYS A 164 20.26 8.17 15.45
N VAL A 165 19.04 8.69 15.67
CA VAL A 165 18.71 10.06 15.25
C VAL A 165 19.09 11.07 16.30
N THR A 166 18.85 10.79 17.59
CA THR A 166 19.21 11.74 18.65
C THR A 166 20.73 11.84 18.86
N THR A 167 21.46 10.78 18.56
CA THR A 167 22.94 10.76 18.60
C THR A 167 23.60 11.44 17.40
N GLY A 168 22.82 11.75 16.37
CA GLY A 168 23.32 12.37 15.14
C GLY A 168 23.92 11.39 14.13
N GLU A 169 23.82 10.06 14.38
CA GLU A 169 24.26 9.04 13.41
C GLU A 169 23.39 9.06 12.15
N LEU A 170 22.06 9.23 12.34
CA LEU A 170 21.13 9.43 11.23
C LEU A 170 20.49 10.82 11.31
N PRO A 171 20.33 11.52 10.17
CA PRO A 171 19.69 12.84 10.17
C PRO A 171 18.17 12.77 10.43
N PHE A 172 17.53 11.65 10.07
CA PHE A 172 16.10 11.37 10.24
C PHE A 172 15.82 9.87 10.09
N LEU A 173 14.61 9.43 10.44
CA LEU A 173 14.16 8.05 10.27
C LEU A 173 12.97 7.96 9.33
N LEU A 174 13.00 7.02 8.39
CA LEU A 174 11.90 6.64 7.51
C LEU A 174 11.28 5.34 8.02
N THR A 175 10.02 5.39 8.48
CA THR A 175 9.31 4.17 8.91
C THR A 175 9.05 3.24 7.71
N SER A 176 9.05 1.93 7.88
CA SER A 176 9.02 0.96 6.78
C SER A 176 7.91 -0.08 6.82
N CYS A 177 6.82 0.15 7.55
CA CYS A 177 5.70 -0.77 7.62
C CYS A 177 5.02 -1.07 6.27
N CYS A 178 5.21 -0.20 5.26
CA CYS A 178 4.66 -0.37 3.91
C CYS A 178 5.72 -0.87 2.92
N PRO A 179 5.60 -2.11 2.38
CA PRO A 179 6.58 -2.68 1.46
C PRO A 179 6.72 -1.89 0.16
N SER A 180 5.64 -1.29 -0.35
CA SER A 180 5.70 -0.44 -1.55
C SER A 180 6.46 0.86 -1.32
N TRP A 181 6.35 1.44 -0.11
CA TRP A 181 7.11 2.62 0.29
C TRP A 181 8.60 2.31 0.41
N ALA A 182 8.95 1.24 1.12
CA ALA A 182 10.34 0.80 1.24
C ALA A 182 10.96 0.49 -0.13
N MET A 183 10.17 -0.14 -1.03
CA MET A 183 10.61 -0.43 -2.39
C MET A 183 10.78 0.83 -3.23
N LEU A 184 9.90 1.84 -3.06
CA LEU A 184 10.05 3.14 -3.70
C LEU A 184 11.37 3.80 -3.30
N ALA A 185 11.64 3.86 -1.99
CA ALA A 185 12.86 4.45 -1.49
C ALA A 185 14.11 3.70 -2.01
N LYS A 186 14.14 2.36 -1.88
CA LYS A 186 15.26 1.53 -2.35
C LYS A 186 15.53 1.64 -3.84
N LYS A 187 14.48 1.70 -4.69
CA LYS A 187 14.66 1.74 -6.15
C LYS A 187 15.01 3.12 -6.70
N PHE A 188 14.48 4.18 -6.11
CA PHE A 188 14.56 5.53 -6.69
C PHE A 188 15.40 6.51 -5.88
N PHE A 189 15.74 6.17 -4.63
CA PHE A 189 16.50 7.00 -3.71
C PHE A 189 17.49 6.15 -2.92
N PRO A 190 18.45 5.48 -3.59
CA PRO A 190 19.39 4.56 -2.95
C PRO A 190 20.22 5.24 -1.86
N ASP A 191 20.50 6.53 -1.98
CA ASP A 191 21.25 7.31 -0.99
C ASP A 191 20.51 7.47 0.36
N LEU A 192 19.22 7.10 0.42
CA LEU A 192 18.40 7.16 1.63
C LEU A 192 18.14 5.78 2.26
N ILE A 193 18.86 4.74 1.81
CA ILE A 193 18.61 3.37 2.29
C ILE A 193 18.91 3.23 3.79
N ASP A 194 19.97 3.87 4.27
CA ASP A 194 20.39 3.80 5.66
C ASP A 194 19.40 4.48 6.63
N GLN A 195 18.62 5.43 6.13
CA GLN A 195 17.57 6.10 6.90
C GLN A 195 16.26 5.28 6.98
N ILE A 196 16.13 4.20 6.20
CA ILE A 196 14.94 3.35 6.25
C ILE A 196 15.05 2.41 7.45
N SER A 197 14.04 2.45 8.32
CA SER A 197 13.93 1.48 9.43
C SER A 197 14.05 0.05 8.92
N GLN A 198 14.86 -0.75 9.57
CA GLN A 198 15.03 -2.17 9.28
C GLN A 198 14.18 -3.04 10.22
N GLU A 199 13.38 -2.42 11.07
CA GLU A 199 12.49 -3.12 11.99
C GLU A 199 11.45 -3.97 11.25
N LEU A 200 10.97 -5.01 11.92
CA LEU A 200 9.96 -5.90 11.37
C LEU A 200 8.68 -5.14 11.06
N THR A 201 8.05 -5.46 9.94
CA THR A 201 6.71 -4.94 9.69
C THR A 201 5.71 -5.58 10.65
N PRO A 202 4.59 -4.91 10.99
CA PRO A 202 3.57 -5.48 11.87
C PRO A 202 3.12 -6.89 11.48
N MET A 203 2.91 -7.17 10.19
CA MET A 203 2.61 -8.49 9.67
C MET A 203 3.64 -9.53 10.12
N VAL A 204 4.93 -9.25 9.92
CA VAL A 204 5.98 -10.20 10.24
C VAL A 204 6.17 -10.36 11.75
N ALA A 205 6.04 -9.27 12.51
CA ALA A 205 6.14 -9.32 13.97
C ALA A 205 5.02 -10.20 14.57
N THR A 206 3.75 -9.97 14.14
CA THR A 206 2.61 -10.79 14.58
C THR A 206 2.77 -12.25 14.15
N ALA A 207 3.13 -12.51 12.89
CA ALA A 207 3.33 -13.88 12.40
C ALA A 207 4.38 -14.64 13.20
N ARG A 208 5.48 -13.99 13.60
CA ARG A 208 6.51 -14.63 14.45
C ARG A 208 6.02 -14.92 15.86
N THR A 209 5.19 -14.03 16.43
CA THR A 209 4.52 -14.30 17.70
C THR A 209 3.62 -15.53 17.57
N ILE A 210 2.79 -15.60 16.54
CA ILE A 210 1.93 -16.75 16.26
C ILE A 210 2.74 -18.03 16.12
N LYS A 211 3.85 -18.02 15.37
CA LYS A 211 4.71 -19.21 15.18
C LYS A 211 5.42 -19.66 16.45
N GLN A 212 5.58 -18.80 17.46
CA GLN A 212 6.09 -19.20 18.78
C GLN A 212 5.03 -19.94 19.59
N GLU A 213 3.77 -19.52 19.50
CA GLU A 213 2.64 -20.13 20.22
C GLU A 213 2.08 -21.36 19.47
N HIS A 214 2.06 -21.29 18.13
CA HIS A 214 1.55 -22.29 17.19
C HIS A 214 2.63 -22.68 16.15
N PRO A 215 3.66 -23.46 16.52
CA PRO A 215 4.81 -23.71 15.65
C PRO A 215 4.48 -24.38 14.30
N ASN A 216 3.40 -25.16 14.26
CA ASN A 216 2.97 -25.92 13.08
C ASN A 216 1.85 -25.24 12.29
N ALA A 217 1.22 -24.20 12.84
CA ALA A 217 0.12 -23.53 12.19
C ALA A 217 0.54 -22.85 10.88
N LYS A 218 -0.38 -22.80 9.91
CA LYS A 218 -0.28 -21.94 8.74
C LYS A 218 -0.79 -20.55 9.09
N VAL A 219 0.07 -19.55 8.93
CA VAL A 219 -0.30 -18.16 9.20
C VAL A 219 -0.85 -17.50 7.95
N VAL A 220 -2.04 -16.92 8.06
CA VAL A 220 -2.76 -16.24 6.99
C VAL A 220 -2.90 -14.76 7.33
N PHE A 221 -2.17 -13.91 6.60
CA PHE A 221 -2.39 -12.47 6.69
C PHE A 221 -3.62 -12.05 5.89
N ILE A 222 -4.55 -11.34 6.53
CA ILE A 222 -5.75 -10.76 5.92
C ILE A 222 -5.67 -9.24 6.00
N GLY A 223 -5.61 -8.57 4.84
CA GLY A 223 -5.42 -7.12 4.85
C GLY A 223 -5.69 -6.43 3.51
N PRO A 224 -5.56 -5.10 3.46
CA PRO A 224 -5.98 -4.30 2.31
C PRO A 224 -4.96 -4.27 1.15
N CYS A 225 -3.81 -4.94 1.28
CA CYS A 225 -2.64 -4.59 0.46
C CYS A 225 -2.05 -5.80 -0.28
N ALA A 226 -2.21 -5.85 -1.61
CA ALA A 226 -1.57 -6.85 -2.47
C ALA A 226 -0.02 -6.84 -2.40
N ALA A 227 0.61 -5.69 -2.00
CA ALA A 227 2.06 -5.63 -1.82
C ALA A 227 2.57 -6.55 -0.69
N LYS A 228 1.71 -6.89 0.29
CA LYS A 228 2.03 -7.85 1.34
C LYS A 228 2.28 -9.26 0.80
N LYS A 229 1.64 -9.64 -0.32
CA LYS A 229 1.92 -10.90 -1.02
C LYS A 229 3.38 -11.01 -1.46
N LEU A 230 3.97 -9.91 -1.97
CA LEU A 230 5.39 -9.90 -2.32
C LEU A 230 6.30 -9.85 -1.09
N GLU A 231 5.89 -9.21 -0.02
CA GLU A 231 6.65 -9.19 1.23
C GLU A 231 6.74 -10.59 1.80
N ALA A 232 5.63 -11.32 1.91
CA ALA A 232 5.59 -12.70 2.38
C ALA A 232 6.43 -13.68 1.53
N MET A 233 6.67 -13.36 0.26
CA MET A 233 7.51 -14.19 -0.63
C MET A 233 9.02 -14.01 -0.41
N ARG A 234 9.45 -13.03 0.38
CA ARG A 234 10.90 -12.82 0.64
C ARG A 234 11.48 -14.01 1.38
N THR A 235 12.71 -14.40 1.02
CA THR A 235 13.39 -15.57 1.59
C THR A 235 13.47 -15.54 3.11
N SER A 236 13.62 -14.35 3.71
CA SER A 236 13.72 -14.15 5.16
C SER A 236 12.38 -14.17 5.91
N ILE A 237 11.24 -14.22 5.19
CA ILE A 237 9.89 -14.05 5.78
C ILE A 237 8.95 -15.18 5.38
N ARG A 238 9.20 -15.84 4.24
CA ARG A 238 8.28 -16.83 3.64
C ARG A 238 7.95 -18.04 4.53
N SER A 239 8.71 -18.23 5.61
CA SER A 239 8.44 -19.24 6.63
C SER A 239 7.57 -18.72 7.78
N ASP A 240 7.39 -17.40 7.88
CA ASP A 240 6.63 -16.78 8.95
C ASP A 240 5.16 -16.60 8.54
N VAL A 241 4.92 -16.17 7.28
CA VAL A 241 3.57 -15.94 6.71
C VAL A 241 3.36 -16.88 5.52
N ASP A 242 2.43 -17.81 5.64
CA ASP A 242 2.17 -18.85 4.62
C ASP A 242 1.30 -18.32 3.49
N PHE A 243 0.23 -17.57 3.81
CA PHE A 243 -0.71 -17.02 2.83
C PHE A 243 -1.03 -15.56 3.11
N VAL A 244 -1.30 -14.81 2.06
CA VAL A 244 -1.75 -13.42 2.14
C VAL A 244 -3.01 -13.25 1.30
N LEU A 245 -4.10 -12.83 1.94
CA LEU A 245 -5.38 -12.55 1.29
C LEU A 245 -5.73 -11.07 1.43
N THR A 246 -6.38 -10.52 0.41
CA THR A 246 -6.98 -9.18 0.50
C THR A 246 -8.35 -9.26 1.14
N PHE A 247 -8.87 -8.11 1.61
CA PHE A 247 -10.23 -8.06 2.15
C PHE A 247 -11.28 -8.43 1.11
N GLU A 248 -11.07 -8.08 -0.16
CA GLU A 248 -11.95 -8.47 -1.27
C GLU A 248 -11.93 -9.99 -1.49
N GLU A 249 -10.76 -10.62 -1.38
CA GLU A 249 -10.64 -12.08 -1.47
C GLU A 249 -11.38 -12.76 -0.31
N MET A 250 -11.28 -12.23 0.92
CA MET A 250 -12.02 -12.75 2.08
C MET A 250 -13.51 -12.54 1.95
N ALA A 251 -13.96 -11.35 1.50
CA ALA A 251 -15.39 -11.11 1.25
C ALA A 251 -15.95 -12.12 0.24
N GLY A 252 -15.20 -12.41 -0.83
CA GLY A 252 -15.58 -13.44 -1.80
C GLY A 252 -15.64 -14.87 -1.19
N ILE A 253 -14.79 -15.20 -0.22
CA ILE A 253 -14.83 -16.47 0.50
C ILE A 253 -16.07 -16.54 1.40
N PHE A 254 -16.36 -15.48 2.17
CA PHE A 254 -17.57 -15.41 3.02
C PHE A 254 -18.84 -15.57 2.18
N ASP A 255 -18.95 -14.85 1.05
CA ASP A 255 -20.07 -14.97 0.13
C ASP A 255 -20.21 -16.40 -0.43
N ALA A 256 -19.13 -16.98 -0.92
CA ALA A 256 -19.12 -18.34 -1.49
C ALA A 256 -19.43 -19.44 -0.47
N LYS A 257 -19.16 -19.21 0.81
CA LYS A 257 -19.45 -20.13 1.93
C LYS A 257 -20.74 -19.79 2.65
N HIS A 258 -21.44 -18.74 2.23
CA HIS A 258 -22.68 -18.26 2.84
C HIS A 258 -22.52 -17.87 4.33
N VAL A 259 -21.34 -17.39 4.72
CA VAL A 259 -21.09 -16.86 6.06
C VAL A 259 -21.68 -15.46 6.17
N ASP A 260 -22.71 -15.31 7.00
CA ASP A 260 -23.37 -14.02 7.23
C ASP A 260 -22.68 -13.27 8.37
N ILE A 261 -21.62 -12.56 8.02
CA ILE A 261 -20.79 -11.82 8.99
C ILE A 261 -21.56 -10.70 9.71
N GLU A 262 -22.66 -10.17 9.12
CA GLU A 262 -23.45 -9.10 9.74
C GLU A 262 -24.36 -9.61 10.86
N ASN A 263 -24.81 -10.88 10.77
CA ASN A 263 -25.73 -11.50 11.73
C ASN A 263 -25.05 -12.60 12.56
N ILE A 264 -23.75 -12.82 12.41
CA ILE A 264 -23.02 -13.82 13.19
C ILE A 264 -22.96 -13.42 14.66
N GLU A 265 -23.13 -14.39 15.55
CA GLU A 265 -22.96 -14.18 16.98
C GLU A 265 -21.50 -13.87 17.32
N GLU A 266 -21.29 -12.80 18.08
CA GLU A 266 -19.93 -12.38 18.45
C GLU A 266 -19.24 -13.44 19.32
N ASP A 267 -17.95 -13.71 19.06
CA ASP A 267 -17.13 -14.50 19.98
C ASP A 267 -16.94 -13.75 21.30
N PRO A 268 -17.40 -14.31 22.44
CA PRO A 268 -17.27 -13.68 23.75
C PRO A 268 -15.82 -13.61 24.23
N ASN A 269 -14.91 -14.46 23.70
CA ASN A 269 -13.53 -14.56 24.17
C ASN A 269 -12.64 -13.54 23.52
N GLY A 270 -12.96 -12.46 23.13
CA GLY A 270 -12.11 -11.34 22.71
C GLY A 270 -10.95 -11.73 21.77
N VAL A 271 -10.43 -10.74 21.10
CA VAL A 271 -9.17 -10.85 20.34
C VAL A 271 -8.09 -10.21 21.18
N ASN A 272 -6.85 -10.63 20.97
CA ASN A 272 -5.67 -10.12 21.67
C ASN A 272 -5.68 -8.60 21.78
N ASP A 273 -5.35 -8.09 22.96
CA ASP A 273 -5.48 -6.68 23.34
C ASP A 273 -4.36 -5.83 22.73
N ALA A 274 -4.47 -5.53 21.45
CA ALA A 274 -3.64 -4.50 20.84
C ALA A 274 -4.04 -3.11 21.37
N SER A 275 -3.07 -2.21 21.48
CA SER A 275 -3.30 -0.86 21.93
C SER A 275 -4.05 -0.02 20.88
N THR A 276 -4.56 1.14 21.31
CA THR A 276 -5.09 2.15 20.38
C THR A 276 -4.01 2.58 19.39
N ASP A 277 -2.76 2.67 19.81
CA ASP A 277 -1.63 3.10 18.96
C ASP A 277 -1.31 2.08 17.89
N GLY A 278 -1.32 0.77 18.21
CA GLY A 278 -1.19 -0.28 17.22
C GLY A 278 -2.33 -0.26 16.19
N ARG A 279 -3.57 -0.07 16.64
CA ARG A 279 -4.74 0.06 15.75
C ARG A 279 -4.69 1.33 14.90
N ASN A 280 -4.05 2.41 15.37
CA ASN A 280 -3.83 3.65 14.62
C ASN A 280 -2.94 3.48 13.38
N PHE A 281 -2.21 2.38 13.25
CA PHE A 281 -1.51 2.06 12.00
C PHE A 281 -2.47 1.93 10.80
N ALA A 282 -3.75 1.74 11.01
CA ALA A 282 -4.77 1.75 9.97
C ALA A 282 -5.00 3.13 9.35
N VAL A 283 -4.79 4.21 10.12
CA VAL A 283 -5.13 5.57 9.69
C VAL A 283 -3.94 6.31 9.09
N ALA A 284 -4.24 7.36 8.32
CA ALA A 284 -3.23 8.19 7.69
C ALA A 284 -2.35 8.91 8.73
N GLY A 285 -1.04 8.66 8.68
CA GLY A 285 -0.07 9.23 9.61
C GLY A 285 0.02 8.52 10.97
N GLY A 286 -0.83 7.50 11.22
CA GLY A 286 -0.89 6.78 12.48
C GLY A 286 0.45 6.19 12.90
N VAL A 287 1.20 5.57 11.98
CA VAL A 287 2.53 5.00 12.28
C VAL A 287 3.46 6.03 12.95
N ALA A 288 3.63 7.19 12.34
CA ALA A 288 4.51 8.21 12.91
C ALA A 288 3.95 8.79 14.22
N THR A 289 2.63 8.84 14.38
CA THR A 289 1.99 9.27 15.61
C THR A 289 2.25 8.26 16.72
N SER A 290 2.01 6.98 16.50
CA SER A 290 2.26 5.92 17.48
C SER A 290 3.72 5.87 17.92
N VAL A 291 4.67 5.91 16.98
CA VAL A 291 6.10 5.98 17.31
C VAL A 291 6.43 7.26 18.12
N LYS A 292 5.82 8.41 17.77
CA LYS A 292 6.01 9.65 18.52
C LYS A 292 5.46 9.56 19.93
N ASP A 293 4.34 8.87 20.14
CA ASP A 293 3.74 8.74 21.47
C ASP A 293 4.59 7.84 22.36
N VAL A 294 5.14 6.74 21.85
CA VAL A 294 6.18 5.94 22.53
C VAL A 294 7.44 6.79 22.82
N LEU A 295 7.87 7.63 21.87
CA LEU A 295 9.03 8.52 22.10
C LEU A 295 8.80 9.53 23.22
N LYS A 296 7.58 10.05 23.39
CA LYS A 296 7.25 10.92 24.51
C LYS A 296 7.32 10.20 25.87
N GLU A 297 6.95 8.92 25.91
CA GLU A 297 7.11 8.11 27.13
C GLU A 297 8.59 7.87 27.47
N LEU A 298 9.40 7.53 26.46
CA LEU A 298 10.83 7.27 26.62
C LEU A 298 11.64 8.55 26.92
N LYS A 299 11.27 9.67 26.33
CA LYS A 299 11.98 10.96 26.37
C LYS A 299 10.99 12.12 26.38
N PRO A 300 10.35 12.44 27.51
CA PRO A 300 9.28 13.46 27.61
C PRO A 300 9.66 14.85 27.10
N ASP A 301 10.93 15.25 27.30
CA ASP A 301 11.44 16.56 26.91
C ASP A 301 11.86 16.66 25.44
N MET A 302 11.75 15.58 24.67
CA MET A 302 12.20 15.54 23.29
C MET A 302 11.11 15.98 22.31
N GLU A 303 11.36 17.05 21.56
CA GLU A 303 10.49 17.44 20.47
C GLU A 303 10.77 16.58 19.21
N VAL A 304 9.75 15.83 18.76
CA VAL A 304 9.81 15.02 17.55
C VAL A 304 8.96 15.67 16.45
N LYS A 305 9.59 16.01 15.35
CA LYS A 305 8.93 16.53 14.15
C LYS A 305 8.49 15.38 13.26
N ILE A 306 7.27 15.42 12.77
CA ILE A 306 6.72 14.41 11.84
C ILE A 306 6.65 15.00 10.43
N ALA A 307 7.02 14.20 9.43
CA ALA A 307 6.74 14.46 8.03
C ALA A 307 5.92 13.31 7.44
N ASN A 308 4.74 13.64 6.92
CA ASN A 308 3.84 12.68 6.31
C ASN A 308 3.68 12.97 4.82
N ALA A 309 3.52 11.91 4.03
CA ALA A 309 3.21 12.02 2.61
C ALA A 309 2.11 11.02 2.25
N GLU A 310 1.16 11.44 1.41
CA GLU A 310 0.03 10.64 0.99
C GLU A 310 0.20 10.13 -0.44
N GLY A 311 0.07 8.82 -0.61
CA GLY A 311 0.28 8.17 -1.90
C GLY A 311 1.72 8.26 -2.42
N LEU A 312 2.03 7.49 -3.46
CA LEU A 312 3.40 7.36 -3.99
C LEU A 312 3.93 8.64 -4.64
N LYS A 313 3.06 9.51 -5.16
CA LYS A 313 3.51 10.77 -5.81
C LYS A 313 4.08 11.73 -4.80
N GLU A 314 3.39 11.97 -3.70
CA GLU A 314 3.85 12.84 -2.61
C GLU A 314 5.07 12.25 -1.91
N CYS A 315 5.04 10.93 -1.62
CA CYS A 315 6.20 10.23 -1.09
C CYS A 315 7.46 10.45 -1.93
N ARG A 316 7.33 10.30 -3.25
CA ARG A 316 8.44 10.54 -4.18
C ARG A 316 8.91 11.99 -4.19
N GLN A 317 7.99 12.93 -4.09
CA GLN A 317 8.31 14.36 -4.01
C GLN A 317 9.04 14.70 -2.70
N LEU A 318 8.55 14.18 -1.57
CA LEU A 318 9.18 14.36 -0.26
C LEU A 318 10.62 13.83 -0.25
N LEU A 319 10.83 12.59 -0.72
CA LEU A 319 12.17 12.00 -0.79
C LEU A 319 13.09 12.78 -1.73
N LYS A 320 12.59 13.24 -2.88
CA LYS A 320 13.37 14.09 -3.80
C LYS A 320 13.79 15.40 -3.16
N LEU A 321 12.92 16.05 -2.40
CA LEU A 321 13.25 17.29 -1.70
C LEU A 321 14.26 17.03 -0.58
N ALA A 322 14.14 15.90 0.13
CA ALA A 322 15.10 15.47 1.13
C ALA A 322 16.49 15.24 0.54
N THR A 323 16.58 14.49 -0.56
CA THR A 323 17.86 14.24 -1.27
C THR A 323 18.53 15.53 -1.77
N LEU A 324 17.73 16.54 -2.17
CA LEU A 324 18.23 17.83 -2.64
C LEU A 324 18.59 18.81 -1.51
N GLY A 325 18.40 18.45 -0.25
CA GLY A 325 18.56 19.33 0.91
C GLY A 325 17.57 20.51 0.94
N LYS A 326 16.52 20.46 0.12
CA LYS A 326 15.49 21.52 0.02
C LYS A 326 14.35 21.39 1.01
N TYR A 327 14.37 20.35 1.83
CA TYR A 327 13.40 20.11 2.88
C TYR A 327 14.17 19.82 4.18
N ASP A 328 13.90 20.58 5.21
CA ASP A 328 14.52 20.33 6.52
C ASP A 328 13.99 18.99 7.08
N MET A 329 14.80 17.96 6.92
CA MET A 329 14.54 16.61 7.40
C MET A 329 15.14 16.35 8.78
N SER A 330 15.88 17.34 9.35
CA SER A 330 16.60 17.14 10.59
C SER A 330 15.67 16.68 11.73
N ARG A 331 16.04 15.56 12.37
CA ARG A 331 15.30 14.94 13.49
C ARG A 331 13.83 14.70 13.17
N ARG A 332 13.49 14.31 11.92
CA ARG A 332 12.11 13.98 11.54
C ARG A 332 11.87 12.47 11.54
N LEU A 333 10.67 12.12 11.93
CA LEU A 333 10.08 10.81 11.72
C LEU A 333 9.17 10.91 10.48
N CYS A 334 9.49 10.17 9.44
CA CYS A 334 8.73 10.23 8.18
C CYS A 334 7.95 8.94 7.95
N SER A 335 6.66 9.09 7.68
CA SER A 335 5.78 7.99 7.35
C SER A 335 4.95 8.27 6.09
N ARG A 336 4.44 7.21 5.49
CA ARG A 336 3.44 7.31 4.44
C ARG A 336 2.05 7.43 5.07
N ARG A 337 1.27 8.41 4.65
CA ARG A 337 -0.17 8.42 4.90
C ARG A 337 -0.86 7.42 3.97
N ARG A 338 -1.78 6.66 4.50
CA ARG A 338 -2.63 5.73 3.71
C ARG A 338 -3.96 6.42 3.41
N ASN A 339 -4.42 6.36 2.17
CA ASN A 339 -5.81 6.65 1.83
C ASN A 339 -6.62 5.37 2.02
N HIS A 340 -7.78 5.45 2.64
CA HIS A 340 -8.69 4.34 2.90
C HIS A 340 -9.16 3.58 1.64
N ALA A 341 -8.89 4.07 0.44
CA ALA A 341 -9.33 3.47 -0.82
C ALA A 341 -8.21 2.81 -1.65
N ALA A 342 -6.98 2.71 -1.17
CA ALA A 342 -5.86 2.33 -2.04
C ALA A 342 -4.62 1.79 -1.32
N CYS A 343 -4.79 0.90 -0.37
CA CYS A 343 -3.68 0.02 0.06
C CYS A 343 -4.03 -1.39 -0.20
#